data_00b081985d200763d587aa120f9f1436
#
_entry.id   00b081985d200763d587aa120f9f1436
#
_cell.length_a   1.000
_cell.length_b   1.000
_cell.length_c   1.000
_cell.angle_alpha   90.00
_cell.angle_beta   90.00
_cell.angle_gamma   90.00
#
_symmetry.space_group_name_H-M   'P 1'
#
loop_
_entity.id
_entity.type
_entity.pdbx_description
1 polymer ?
#
loop_
_entity_poly.entity_id
_entity_poly.type
_entity_poly.pdbx_seq_one_letter_code
_entity_poly.pdbx_strand_id
1 'polypeptide(L)'
;MLRLALLSLSLFLSLAAAQQPAPQPQFFRITPVRPVAELRAEALQAQPPAEPGSFRAPDLVELTALDPTLHLDIRYATARNFLGTPVYEQARAFLERPAAEALVRAHHALRAQGYGLLIHDSYRPWYVTRIFWDATPPAQHEFVANPQEGSRHNRGCAVDLTLYDLKTGEAVAMPSLYDEMTPRAYADYAGGSAQENAHRALLKQAMEAEGFTQLPNEWWHFDYKDWSQYPILNLPFDRIPK
;
A
#
# COMPACT_ATOMS: atom_id res chain seq x y z
N MET A 1 -17.69 -82.69 12.73
CA MET A 1 -16.56 -81.71 12.87
C MET A 1 -16.99 -80.43 12.19
N LEU A 2 -17.39 -79.43 12.98
CA LEU A 2 -17.94 -78.15 12.52
C LEU A 2 -16.83 -77.11 12.65
N ARG A 3 -16.36 -76.49 11.55
CA ARG A 3 -15.38 -75.45 11.56
C ARG A 3 -16.06 -74.07 11.59
N LEU A 4 -15.94 -73.37 12.70
CA LEU A 4 -16.34 -71.95 12.84
C LEU A 4 -15.31 -71.09 12.15
N ALA A 5 -15.75 -70.29 11.14
CA ALA A 5 -14.95 -69.23 10.57
C ALA A 5 -15.23 -67.93 11.32
N LEU A 6 -14.22 -67.38 11.99
CA LEU A 6 -14.25 -66.04 12.59
C LEU A 6 -13.96 -65.00 11.53
N LEU A 7 -14.96 -64.19 11.17
CA LEU A 7 -14.77 -62.95 10.39
C LEU A 7 -14.30 -61.81 11.31
N SER A 8 -13.06 -61.37 11.17
CA SER A 8 -12.55 -60.18 11.82
C SER A 8 -12.93 -58.94 11.01
N LEU A 9 -13.81 -58.10 11.55
CA LEU A 9 -14.25 -56.83 10.99
C LEU A 9 -13.24 -55.76 11.41
N SER A 10 -12.36 -55.35 10.49
CA SER A 10 -11.38 -54.25 10.75
C SER A 10 -12.07 -52.89 10.51
N LEU A 11 -12.29 -52.17 11.61
CA LEU A 11 -12.84 -50.81 11.57
C LEU A 11 -11.73 -49.82 11.22
N PHE A 12 -11.72 -49.31 9.98
CA PHE A 12 -10.85 -48.20 9.60
C PHE A 12 -11.44 -46.89 10.13
N LEU A 13 -10.89 -46.35 11.23
CA LEU A 13 -11.14 -44.97 11.66
C LEU A 13 -10.36 -44.03 10.72
N SER A 14 -11.04 -43.37 9.82
CA SER A 14 -10.47 -42.24 9.08
C SER A 14 -10.39 -41.04 10.00
N LEU A 15 -9.18 -40.71 10.49
CA LEU A 15 -8.92 -39.40 11.08
C LEU A 15 -8.97 -38.35 9.98
N ALA A 16 -10.05 -37.59 9.93
CA ALA A 16 -10.10 -36.36 9.15
C ALA A 16 -9.10 -35.37 9.79
N ALA A 17 -7.97 -35.14 9.13
CA ALA A 17 -7.05 -34.06 9.52
C ALA A 17 -7.81 -32.75 9.44
N ALA A 18 -8.04 -32.11 10.59
CA ALA A 18 -8.59 -30.76 10.62
C ALA A 18 -7.61 -29.83 9.89
N GLN A 19 -8.06 -29.30 8.74
CA GLN A 19 -7.31 -28.34 7.96
C GLN A 19 -7.12 -27.09 8.82
N GLN A 20 -5.87 -26.77 9.20
CA GLN A 20 -5.57 -25.51 9.86
C GLN A 20 -6.03 -24.35 8.96
N PRO A 21 -6.76 -23.37 9.49
CA PRO A 21 -7.13 -22.19 8.71
C PRO A 21 -5.86 -21.55 8.15
N ALA A 22 -5.90 -21.16 6.88
CA ALA A 22 -4.81 -20.46 6.23
C ALA A 22 -4.38 -19.27 7.11
N PRO A 23 -3.08 -19.03 7.31
CA PRO A 23 -2.61 -17.89 8.08
C PRO A 23 -3.23 -16.62 7.51
N GLN A 24 -3.95 -15.87 8.35
CA GLN A 24 -4.50 -14.57 7.96
C GLN A 24 -3.35 -13.65 7.55
N PRO A 25 -3.49 -12.89 6.45
CA PRO A 25 -2.45 -11.94 6.07
C PRO A 25 -2.15 -11.02 7.25
N GLN A 26 -0.91 -11.03 7.68
CA GLN A 26 -0.46 -10.18 8.78
C GLN A 26 -0.38 -8.73 8.28
N PHE A 27 -0.88 -7.80 9.09
CA PHE A 27 -0.73 -6.37 8.87
C PHE A 27 0.14 -5.81 9.97
N PHE A 28 1.07 -4.93 9.61
CA PHE A 28 1.83 -4.19 10.61
C PHE A 28 0.87 -3.28 11.38
N ARG A 29 1.12 -3.13 12.69
CA ARG A 29 0.30 -2.31 13.58
C ARG A 29 1.17 -1.59 14.58
N ILE A 30 0.83 -0.33 14.82
CA ILE A 30 1.32 0.45 15.97
C ILE A 30 0.24 0.46 17.06
N THR A 31 0.61 0.92 18.24
CA THR A 31 -0.33 1.43 19.24
C THR A 31 -0.38 2.95 19.07
N PRO A 32 -1.46 3.53 18.54
CA PRO A 32 -1.57 4.98 18.39
C PRO A 32 -1.40 5.69 19.73
N VAL A 33 -0.65 6.81 19.74
CA VAL A 33 -0.38 7.59 20.97
C VAL A 33 -1.63 8.29 21.51
N ARG A 34 -2.65 8.47 20.64
CA ARG A 34 -3.98 9.00 20.97
C ARG A 34 -5.06 8.26 20.17
N PRO A 35 -6.34 8.28 20.62
CA PRO A 35 -7.44 7.71 19.85
C PRO A 35 -7.54 8.32 18.44
N VAL A 36 -7.51 7.47 17.40
CA VAL A 36 -7.52 7.94 16.00
C VAL A 36 -8.76 8.75 15.66
N ALA A 37 -9.91 8.47 16.29
CA ALA A 37 -11.14 9.23 16.08
C ALA A 37 -11.03 10.70 16.55
N GLU A 38 -10.31 10.95 17.66
CA GLU A 38 -10.04 12.32 18.16
C GLU A 38 -9.07 13.03 17.20
N LEU A 39 -7.98 12.37 16.83
CA LEU A 39 -7.00 12.92 15.88
C LEU A 39 -7.64 13.27 14.54
N ARG A 40 -8.56 12.42 14.04
CA ARG A 40 -9.32 12.70 12.83
C ARG A 40 -10.19 13.96 12.96
N ALA A 41 -10.92 14.09 14.07
CA ALA A 41 -11.76 15.27 14.30
C ALA A 41 -10.96 16.57 14.32
N GLU A 42 -9.77 16.56 14.94
CA GLU A 42 -8.84 17.69 14.97
C GLU A 42 -8.24 17.98 13.58
N ALA A 43 -7.80 16.93 12.86
CA ALA A 43 -7.17 17.06 11.56
C ALA A 43 -8.11 17.63 10.49
N LEU A 44 -9.41 17.26 10.54
CA LEU A 44 -10.44 17.79 9.64
C LEU A 44 -10.73 19.29 9.84
N GLN A 45 -10.42 19.87 11.02
CA GLN A 45 -10.55 21.31 11.31
C GLN A 45 -9.28 22.09 10.98
N ALA A 46 -8.17 21.39 10.71
CA ALA A 46 -6.89 22.02 10.44
C ALA A 46 -6.72 22.36 8.96
N GLN A 47 -5.77 23.26 8.71
CA GLN A 47 -5.38 23.63 7.35
C GLN A 47 -3.94 23.17 7.08
N PRO A 48 -3.63 22.77 5.84
CA PRO A 48 -2.27 22.51 5.43
C PRO A 48 -1.39 23.75 5.57
N PRO A 49 -0.06 23.59 5.67
CA PRO A 49 0.87 24.71 5.70
C PRO A 49 0.73 25.53 4.42
N ALA A 50 0.89 26.84 4.55
CA ALA A 50 0.98 27.72 3.40
C ALA A 50 2.31 27.50 2.66
N GLU A 51 2.25 27.30 1.37
CA GLU A 51 3.43 27.09 0.53
C GLU A 51 3.74 28.35 -0.30
N PRO A 52 4.98 28.87 -0.27
CA PRO A 52 5.38 29.95 -1.16
C PRO A 52 5.63 29.42 -2.57
N GLY A 53 5.33 30.24 -3.58
CA GLY A 53 5.65 29.94 -4.97
C GLY A 53 4.42 29.75 -5.86
N SER A 54 4.70 29.31 -7.07
CA SER A 54 3.67 29.01 -8.08
C SER A 54 3.67 27.51 -8.37
N PHE A 55 2.49 26.92 -8.38
CA PHE A 55 2.30 25.50 -8.63
C PHE A 55 1.47 25.27 -9.92
N ARG A 56 1.61 24.10 -10.48
CA ARG A 56 0.70 23.62 -11.52
C ARG A 56 -0.71 23.47 -10.95
N ALA A 57 -1.72 23.70 -11.77
CA ALA A 57 -3.08 23.33 -11.41
C ALA A 57 -3.18 21.81 -11.26
N PRO A 58 -3.81 21.31 -10.17
CA PRO A 58 -4.01 19.87 -9.99
C PRO A 58 -4.89 19.27 -11.08
N ASP A 59 -4.49 18.09 -11.57
CA ASP A 59 -5.27 17.26 -12.50
C ASP A 59 -5.24 15.81 -12.00
N LEU A 60 -5.90 15.59 -10.85
CA LEU A 60 -6.02 14.26 -10.24
C LEU A 60 -6.94 13.36 -11.08
N VAL A 61 -6.39 12.26 -11.57
CA VAL A 61 -7.13 11.26 -12.34
C VAL A 61 -7.21 9.94 -11.60
N GLU A 62 -8.36 9.28 -11.69
CA GLU A 62 -8.57 7.97 -11.06
C GLU A 62 -7.84 6.87 -11.84
N LEU A 63 -7.01 6.11 -11.16
CA LEU A 63 -6.12 5.13 -11.79
C LEU A 63 -6.88 4.02 -12.51
N THR A 64 -7.96 3.51 -11.93
CA THR A 64 -8.79 2.45 -12.53
C THR A 64 -9.65 2.93 -13.70
N ALA A 65 -9.85 4.25 -13.84
CA ALA A 65 -10.48 4.83 -15.02
C ALA A 65 -9.50 4.91 -16.21
N LEU A 66 -8.19 5.05 -15.94
CA LEU A 66 -7.16 5.02 -16.98
C LEU A 66 -6.84 3.58 -17.41
N ASP A 67 -6.71 2.66 -16.44
CA ASP A 67 -6.47 1.25 -16.70
C ASP A 67 -7.19 0.37 -15.67
N PRO A 68 -8.28 -0.32 -16.10
CA PRO A 68 -9.06 -1.18 -15.20
C PRO A 68 -8.33 -2.47 -14.82
N THR A 69 -7.15 -2.75 -15.36
CA THR A 69 -6.33 -3.91 -14.99
C THR A 69 -5.37 -3.64 -13.82
N LEU A 70 -5.30 -2.40 -13.35
CA LEU A 70 -4.66 -2.06 -12.07
C LEU A 70 -5.49 -2.63 -10.92
N HIS A 71 -4.86 -3.34 -10.00
CA HIS A 71 -5.53 -3.83 -8.80
C HIS A 71 -5.40 -2.83 -7.66
N LEU A 72 -6.46 -2.72 -6.85
CA LEU A 72 -6.49 -1.86 -5.67
C LEU A 72 -6.65 -2.71 -4.40
N ASP A 73 -5.80 -2.50 -3.41
CA ASP A 73 -5.96 -2.93 -2.02
C ASP A 73 -5.71 -1.72 -1.11
N ILE A 74 -6.62 -0.72 -1.23
CA ILE A 74 -6.49 0.56 -0.53
C ILE A 74 -6.60 0.34 0.97
N ARG A 75 -5.44 0.20 1.62
CA ARG A 75 -5.31 -0.21 3.02
C ARG A 75 -6.02 0.74 3.97
N TYR A 76 -5.93 2.02 3.71
CA TYR A 76 -6.48 3.06 4.58
C TYR A 76 -8.00 3.23 4.49
N ALA A 77 -8.65 2.59 3.52
CA ALA A 77 -10.11 2.46 3.48
C ALA A 77 -10.64 1.29 4.33
N THR A 78 -9.77 0.52 4.96
CA THR A 78 -10.09 -0.65 5.78
C THR A 78 -9.38 -0.60 7.13
N ALA A 79 -9.70 -1.53 8.04
CA ALA A 79 -8.95 -1.69 9.28
C ALA A 79 -7.62 -2.47 9.09
N ARG A 80 -7.27 -2.87 7.85
CA ARG A 80 -6.05 -3.61 7.53
C ARG A 80 -4.86 -2.69 7.24
N ASN A 81 -4.64 -1.69 8.10
CA ASN A 81 -3.54 -0.71 8.04
C ASN A 81 -2.86 -0.58 9.40
N PHE A 82 -1.78 0.17 9.48
CA PHE A 82 -0.98 0.28 10.69
C PHE A 82 -1.70 0.94 11.89
N LEU A 83 -2.75 1.73 11.66
CA LEU A 83 -3.58 2.33 12.72
C LEU A 83 -4.67 1.38 13.23
N GLY A 84 -5.01 0.32 12.47
CA GLY A 84 -6.07 -0.62 12.82
C GLY A 84 -7.49 -0.09 12.63
N THR A 85 -7.68 1.04 11.97
CA THR A 85 -8.97 1.66 11.71
C THR A 85 -8.95 2.39 10.36
N PRO A 86 -10.09 2.46 9.63
CA PRO A 86 -10.16 3.22 8.39
C PRO A 86 -9.96 4.72 8.62
N VAL A 87 -9.20 5.36 7.73
CA VAL A 87 -9.04 6.82 7.68
C VAL A 87 -9.48 7.42 6.34
N TYR A 88 -9.64 6.59 5.31
CA TYR A 88 -10.32 6.92 4.07
C TYR A 88 -11.78 6.47 4.09
N GLU A 89 -12.62 7.22 3.40
CA GLU A 89 -14.05 6.91 3.26
C GLU A 89 -14.33 6.06 2.01
N GLN A 90 -13.41 6.06 1.05
CA GLN A 90 -13.54 5.37 -0.24
C GLN A 90 -12.23 4.65 -0.60
N ALA A 91 -12.36 3.45 -1.16
CA ALA A 91 -11.23 2.66 -1.67
C ALA A 91 -10.93 3.05 -3.13
N ARG A 92 -10.48 4.30 -3.35
CA ARG A 92 -10.14 4.87 -4.66
C ARG A 92 -8.68 5.31 -4.69
N ALA A 93 -8.09 5.36 -5.87
CA ALA A 93 -6.70 5.74 -6.07
C ALA A 93 -6.60 6.81 -7.16
N PHE A 94 -5.91 7.91 -6.86
CA PHE A 94 -5.73 9.04 -7.75
C PHE A 94 -4.26 9.46 -7.80
N LEU A 95 -3.79 9.90 -8.96
CA LEU A 95 -2.52 10.61 -9.12
C LEU A 95 -2.72 11.80 -10.05
N GLU A 96 -1.78 12.75 -10.01
CA GLU A 96 -1.66 13.75 -11.07
C GLU A 96 -1.47 13.06 -12.42
N ARG A 97 -2.14 13.54 -13.46
CA ARG A 97 -2.18 12.88 -14.78
C ARG A 97 -0.83 12.39 -15.29
N PRO A 98 0.26 13.20 -15.28
CA PRO A 98 1.55 12.72 -15.77
C PRO A 98 2.11 11.53 -14.95
N ALA A 99 1.89 11.53 -13.63
CA ALA A 99 2.29 10.43 -12.75
C ALA A 99 1.42 9.18 -12.99
N ALA A 100 0.10 9.37 -13.17
CA ALA A 100 -0.83 8.28 -13.46
C ALA A 100 -0.51 7.59 -14.80
N GLU A 101 -0.25 8.36 -15.85
CA GLU A 101 0.13 7.83 -17.16
C GLU A 101 1.48 7.09 -17.11
N ALA A 102 2.46 7.60 -16.35
CA ALA A 102 3.73 6.92 -16.11
C ALA A 102 3.52 5.58 -15.36
N LEU A 103 2.66 5.56 -14.34
CA LEU A 103 2.30 4.34 -13.60
C LEU A 103 1.67 3.28 -14.52
N VAL A 104 0.76 3.68 -15.41
CA VAL A 104 0.14 2.76 -16.38
C VAL A 104 1.20 2.16 -17.32
N ARG A 105 2.18 2.95 -17.78
CA ARG A 105 3.28 2.40 -18.60
C ARG A 105 4.14 1.39 -17.84
N ALA A 106 4.48 1.68 -16.57
CA ALA A 106 5.17 0.72 -15.70
C ALA A 106 4.37 -0.57 -15.52
N HIS A 107 3.05 -0.45 -15.29
CA HIS A 107 2.14 -1.57 -15.20
C HIS A 107 2.16 -2.44 -16.47
N HIS A 108 2.06 -1.85 -17.65
CA HIS A 108 2.10 -2.59 -18.92
C HIS A 108 3.44 -3.29 -19.14
N ALA A 109 4.57 -2.66 -18.79
CA ALA A 109 5.90 -3.28 -18.88
C ALA A 109 6.03 -4.51 -17.98
N LEU A 110 5.44 -4.47 -16.77
CA LEU A 110 5.41 -5.59 -15.83
C LEU A 110 4.50 -6.73 -16.32
N ARG A 111 3.38 -6.42 -16.97
CA ARG A 111 2.47 -7.43 -17.52
C ARG A 111 3.15 -8.33 -18.55
N ALA A 112 4.06 -7.79 -19.35
CA ALA A 112 4.89 -8.59 -20.27
C ALA A 112 5.81 -9.60 -19.55
N GLN A 113 6.05 -9.42 -18.25
CA GLN A 113 6.87 -10.27 -17.39
C GLN A 113 6.03 -11.17 -16.46
N GLY A 114 4.69 -11.15 -16.59
CA GLY A 114 3.77 -11.96 -15.80
C GLY A 114 3.30 -11.34 -14.49
N TYR A 115 3.54 -10.03 -14.28
CA TYR A 115 3.16 -9.32 -13.07
C TYR A 115 2.27 -8.10 -13.39
N GLY A 116 1.51 -7.66 -12.39
CA GLY A 116 0.77 -6.40 -12.43
C GLY A 116 1.02 -5.58 -11.17
N LEU A 117 0.56 -4.33 -11.15
CA LEU A 117 0.66 -3.44 -9.99
C LEU A 117 -0.59 -3.53 -9.11
N LEU A 118 -0.38 -3.71 -7.81
CA LEU A 118 -1.40 -3.66 -6.76
C LEU A 118 -1.15 -2.41 -5.90
N ILE A 119 -2.09 -1.47 -5.94
CA ILE A 119 -1.98 -0.14 -5.30
C ILE A 119 -2.50 -0.20 -3.87
N HIS A 120 -1.70 0.24 -2.91
CA HIS A 120 -2.06 0.35 -1.50
C HIS A 120 -2.47 1.77 -1.09
N ASP A 121 -1.79 2.79 -1.64
CA ASP A 121 -2.08 4.21 -1.47
C ASP A 121 -1.60 5.02 -2.68
N SER A 122 -2.15 6.23 -2.85
CA SER A 122 -1.78 7.16 -3.92
C SER A 122 -1.98 8.60 -3.44
N TYR A 123 -2.78 9.44 -4.10
CA TYR A 123 -3.14 10.73 -3.53
C TYR A 123 -3.75 10.54 -2.13
N ARG A 124 -3.19 11.25 -1.16
CA ARG A 124 -3.60 11.26 0.25
C ARG A 124 -3.95 12.69 0.65
N PRO A 125 -5.19 13.00 1.05
CA PRO A 125 -5.50 14.32 1.59
C PRO A 125 -4.59 14.67 2.77
N TRP A 126 -4.17 15.92 2.88
CA TRP A 126 -3.21 16.34 3.91
C TRP A 126 -3.68 16.04 5.35
N TYR A 127 -4.99 16.13 5.62
CA TYR A 127 -5.53 15.82 6.96
C TYR A 127 -5.20 14.38 7.39
N VAL A 128 -5.08 13.45 6.44
CA VAL A 128 -4.72 12.04 6.74
C VAL A 128 -3.23 11.94 7.09
N THR A 129 -2.35 12.65 6.38
CA THR A 129 -0.92 12.73 6.75
C THR A 129 -0.75 13.26 8.18
N ARG A 130 -1.55 14.25 8.57
CA ARG A 130 -1.58 14.75 9.95
C ARG A 130 -2.03 13.68 10.95
N ILE A 131 -3.09 12.91 10.64
CA ILE A 131 -3.52 11.79 11.50
C ILE A 131 -2.39 10.78 11.67
N PHE A 132 -1.68 10.42 10.60
CA PHE A 132 -0.56 9.47 10.66
C PHE A 132 0.54 9.94 11.60
N TRP A 133 0.97 11.17 11.43
CA TRP A 133 2.00 11.78 12.28
C TRP A 133 1.58 11.83 13.75
N ASP A 134 0.40 12.38 14.03
CA ASP A 134 -0.10 12.58 15.40
C ASP A 134 -0.44 11.25 16.11
N ALA A 135 -0.70 10.17 15.36
CA ALA A 135 -0.97 8.84 15.90
C ALA A 135 0.30 8.02 16.14
N THR A 136 1.37 8.29 15.39
CA THR A 136 2.59 7.47 15.40
C THR A 136 3.49 7.83 16.57
N PRO A 137 4.02 6.85 17.32
CA PRO A 137 5.02 7.12 18.34
C PRO A 137 6.26 7.83 17.78
N PRO A 138 6.85 8.83 18.49
CA PRO A 138 7.98 9.62 17.98
C PRO A 138 9.18 8.79 17.49
N ALA A 139 9.43 7.63 18.08
CA ALA A 139 10.51 6.74 17.67
C ALA A 139 10.32 6.12 16.26
N GLN A 140 9.10 6.23 15.69
CA GLN A 140 8.75 5.72 14.37
C GLN A 140 8.41 6.83 13.36
N HIS A 141 8.64 8.10 13.71
CA HIS A 141 8.35 9.24 12.83
C HIS A 141 9.16 9.25 11.53
N GLU A 142 10.24 8.48 11.43
CA GLU A 142 10.97 8.31 10.17
C GLU A 142 10.16 7.63 9.06
N PHE A 143 9.07 6.92 9.44
CA PHE A 143 8.17 6.21 8.51
C PHE A 143 6.88 6.98 8.20
N VAL A 144 6.72 8.20 8.70
CA VAL A 144 5.54 9.02 8.43
C VAL A 144 5.94 10.46 8.10
N ALA A 145 5.33 11.05 7.10
CA ALA A 145 5.66 12.41 6.68
C ALA A 145 5.24 13.45 7.74
N ASN A 146 6.13 14.42 8.02
CA ASN A 146 5.82 15.55 8.85
C ASN A 146 4.75 16.43 8.17
N PRO A 147 3.56 16.65 8.77
CA PRO A 147 2.49 17.43 8.16
C PRO A 147 2.86 18.91 7.96
N GLN A 148 3.87 19.44 8.65
CA GLN A 148 4.36 20.81 8.44
C GLN A 148 5.14 20.95 7.11
N GLU A 149 5.69 19.86 6.60
CA GLU A 149 6.41 19.81 5.31
C GLU A 149 5.52 19.23 4.22
N GLY A 150 4.46 18.51 4.60
CA GLY A 150 3.60 17.74 3.72
C GLY A 150 4.25 16.45 3.20
N SER A 151 3.46 15.69 2.47
CA SER A 151 3.88 14.45 1.80
C SER A 151 3.76 14.61 0.29
N ARG A 152 4.55 13.84 -0.49
CA ARG A 152 4.37 13.76 -1.94
C ARG A 152 3.03 13.10 -2.30
N HIS A 153 2.48 12.26 -1.43
CA HIS A 153 1.10 11.79 -1.54
C HIS A 153 0.09 12.94 -1.52
N ASN A 154 0.32 13.98 -0.71
CA ASN A 154 -0.58 15.14 -0.66
C ASN A 154 -0.59 15.94 -1.98
N ARG A 155 0.43 15.73 -2.81
CA ARG A 155 0.59 16.39 -4.12
C ARG A 155 0.10 15.52 -5.28
N GLY A 156 -0.48 14.36 -5.00
CA GLY A 156 -0.87 13.40 -6.05
C GLY A 156 0.30 12.84 -6.85
N CYS A 157 1.50 12.85 -6.30
CA CYS A 157 2.74 12.50 -7.00
C CYS A 157 3.52 11.39 -6.31
N ALA A 158 2.95 10.69 -5.34
CA ALA A 158 3.51 9.49 -4.74
C ALA A 158 2.51 8.34 -4.77
N VAL A 159 3.03 7.12 -4.82
CA VAL A 159 2.25 5.90 -4.82
C VAL A 159 2.92 4.83 -3.97
N ASP A 160 2.13 4.14 -3.15
CA ASP A 160 2.52 2.95 -2.41
C ASP A 160 1.92 1.73 -3.10
N LEU A 161 2.76 0.77 -3.46
CA LEU A 161 2.32 -0.35 -4.27
C LEU A 161 3.20 -1.59 -4.13
N THR A 162 2.68 -2.72 -4.60
CA THR A 162 3.43 -3.95 -4.76
C THR A 162 3.10 -4.60 -6.11
N LEU A 163 3.71 -5.76 -6.36
CA LEU A 163 3.38 -6.62 -7.51
C LEU A 163 2.29 -7.62 -7.15
N TYR A 164 1.46 -7.98 -8.13
CA TYR A 164 0.67 -9.21 -8.10
C TYR A 164 1.02 -10.12 -9.27
N ASP A 165 0.90 -11.43 -9.08
CA ASP A 165 1.13 -12.43 -10.13
C ASP A 165 -0.12 -12.53 -11.01
N LEU A 166 0.03 -12.40 -12.34
CA LEU A 166 -1.09 -12.43 -13.29
C LEU A 166 -1.81 -13.78 -13.38
N LYS A 167 -1.17 -14.89 -12.96
CA LYS A 167 -1.77 -16.23 -13.03
C LYS A 167 -2.66 -16.50 -11.82
N THR A 168 -2.25 -16.00 -10.64
CA THR A 168 -2.96 -16.26 -9.39
C THR A 168 -3.84 -15.09 -8.98
N GLY A 169 -3.54 -13.86 -9.41
CA GLY A 169 -4.16 -12.62 -8.96
C GLY A 169 -3.70 -12.17 -7.57
N GLU A 170 -2.82 -12.94 -6.92
CA GLU A 170 -2.37 -12.69 -5.55
C GLU A 170 -1.14 -11.78 -5.50
N ALA A 171 -1.02 -10.99 -4.43
CA ALA A 171 0.19 -10.21 -4.18
C ALA A 171 1.41 -11.14 -4.00
N VAL A 172 2.54 -10.76 -4.58
CA VAL A 172 3.78 -11.51 -4.41
C VAL A 172 4.44 -11.22 -3.06
N ALA A 173 5.24 -12.16 -2.56
CA ALA A 173 6.01 -11.96 -1.34
C ALA A 173 7.09 -10.89 -1.54
N MET A 174 7.22 -9.99 -0.56
CA MET A 174 8.21 -8.93 -0.46
C MET A 174 8.99 -9.07 0.86
N PRO A 175 10.17 -8.43 1.01
CA PRO A 175 11.02 -8.60 2.20
C PRO A 175 10.38 -8.19 3.53
N SER A 176 9.39 -7.31 3.50
CA SER A 176 8.59 -6.93 4.67
C SER A 176 7.12 -6.75 4.31
N LEU A 177 6.28 -6.58 5.33
CA LEU A 177 4.90 -6.14 5.14
C LEU A 177 4.86 -4.69 4.65
N TYR A 178 3.78 -4.32 3.98
CA TYR A 178 3.44 -2.93 3.73
C TYR A 178 3.23 -2.18 5.05
N ASP A 179 3.65 -0.93 5.14
CA ASP A 179 3.64 -0.10 6.36
C ASP A 179 4.47 -0.66 7.53
N GLU A 180 5.34 -1.63 7.32
CA GLU A 180 6.20 -2.15 8.39
C GLU A 180 7.24 -1.10 8.81
N MET A 181 7.10 -0.54 10.01
CA MET A 181 7.99 0.50 10.55
C MET A 181 9.23 -0.12 11.23
N THR A 182 10.03 -0.84 10.43
CA THR A 182 11.29 -1.47 10.86
C THR A 182 12.31 -1.39 9.72
N PRO A 183 13.61 -1.63 9.97
CA PRO A 183 14.64 -1.66 8.92
C PRO A 183 14.38 -2.65 7.78
N ARG A 184 13.45 -3.61 7.95
CA ARG A 184 13.03 -4.51 6.87
C ARG A 184 12.27 -3.80 5.74
N ALA A 185 11.69 -2.64 6.03
CA ALA A 185 11.02 -1.79 5.05
C ALA A 185 11.99 -1.08 4.09
N TYR A 186 13.26 -0.95 4.45
CA TYR A 186 14.23 -0.18 3.66
C TYR A 186 14.42 -0.78 2.26
N ALA A 187 14.54 0.11 1.28
CA ALA A 187 14.73 -0.25 -0.12
C ALA A 187 15.98 -1.10 -0.37
N ASP A 188 17.01 -0.93 0.46
CA ASP A 188 18.30 -1.64 0.41
C ASP A 188 18.43 -2.75 1.47
N TYR A 189 17.35 -3.11 2.17
CA TYR A 189 17.38 -4.19 3.15
C TYR A 189 17.96 -5.47 2.55
N ALA A 190 19.07 -5.95 3.14
CA ALA A 190 19.83 -7.10 2.60
C ALA A 190 19.24 -8.47 2.99
N GLY A 191 18.25 -8.50 3.89
CA GLY A 191 17.57 -9.73 4.29
C GLY A 191 16.45 -10.13 3.31
N GLY A 192 15.70 -11.16 3.69
CA GLY A 192 14.66 -11.75 2.85
C GLY A 192 15.21 -12.87 1.96
N SER A 193 14.29 -13.59 1.30
CA SER A 193 14.64 -14.64 0.33
C SER A 193 15.12 -14.02 -0.99
N ALA A 194 15.81 -14.83 -1.80
CA ALA A 194 16.23 -14.42 -3.14
C ALA A 194 15.03 -14.00 -4.02
N GLN A 195 13.89 -14.66 -3.87
CA GLN A 195 12.67 -14.34 -4.62
C GLN A 195 12.05 -12.99 -4.18
N GLU A 196 11.93 -12.73 -2.88
CA GLU A 196 11.44 -11.46 -2.35
C GLU A 196 12.30 -10.29 -2.82
N ASN A 197 13.62 -10.45 -2.77
CA ASN A 197 14.55 -9.45 -3.26
C ASN A 197 14.47 -9.25 -4.79
N ALA A 198 14.23 -10.33 -5.56
CA ALA A 198 14.01 -10.23 -7.00
C ALA A 198 12.70 -9.47 -7.33
N HIS A 199 11.62 -9.72 -6.61
CA HIS A 199 10.35 -8.99 -6.79
C HIS A 199 10.53 -7.49 -6.48
N ARG A 200 11.18 -7.15 -5.36
CA ARG A 200 11.48 -5.76 -5.00
C ARG A 200 12.34 -5.05 -6.06
N ALA A 201 13.37 -5.73 -6.57
CA ALA A 201 14.21 -5.18 -7.62
C ALA A 201 13.46 -4.96 -8.94
N LEU A 202 12.60 -5.92 -9.32
CA LEU A 202 11.75 -5.80 -10.51
C LEU A 202 10.79 -4.62 -10.41
N LEU A 203 10.12 -4.46 -9.26
CA LEU A 203 9.24 -3.34 -8.99
C LEU A 203 10.00 -2.01 -9.12
N LYS A 204 11.14 -1.89 -8.43
CA LYS A 204 12.00 -0.71 -8.50
C LYS A 204 12.39 -0.37 -9.93
N GLN A 205 12.89 -1.33 -10.69
CA GLN A 205 13.33 -1.13 -12.07
C GLN A 205 12.18 -0.62 -12.96
N ALA A 206 11.00 -1.21 -12.86
CA ALA A 206 9.85 -0.83 -13.66
C ALA A 206 9.39 0.60 -13.35
N MET A 207 9.35 0.98 -12.07
CA MET A 207 8.92 2.31 -11.64
C MET A 207 9.95 3.38 -11.99
N GLU A 208 11.24 3.12 -11.77
CA GLU A 208 12.32 4.07 -12.09
C GLU A 208 12.44 4.32 -13.60
N ALA A 209 12.17 3.32 -14.45
CA ALA A 209 12.15 3.49 -15.91
C ALA A 209 11.10 4.52 -16.38
N GLU A 210 10.04 4.74 -15.60
CA GLU A 210 8.96 5.68 -15.90
C GLU A 210 9.06 7.00 -15.12
N GLY A 211 10.21 7.25 -14.48
CA GLY A 211 10.51 8.53 -13.84
C GLY A 211 10.02 8.66 -12.39
N PHE A 212 9.77 7.54 -11.73
CA PHE A 212 9.60 7.50 -10.30
C PHE A 212 10.94 7.30 -9.59
N THR A 213 11.01 7.64 -8.31
CA THR A 213 12.17 7.41 -7.45
C THR A 213 11.70 6.71 -6.18
N GLN A 214 12.32 5.57 -5.85
CA GLN A 214 12.00 4.81 -4.64
C GLN A 214 12.47 5.55 -3.39
N LEU A 215 11.64 5.59 -2.35
CA LEU A 215 12.01 6.15 -1.05
C LEU A 215 12.99 5.20 -0.33
N PRO A 216 14.11 5.70 0.25
CA PRO A 216 15.12 4.82 0.84
C PRO A 216 14.65 3.96 2.01
N ASN A 217 13.73 4.44 2.84
CA ASN A 217 13.22 3.77 4.03
C ASN A 217 11.91 2.99 3.81
N GLU A 218 11.36 2.98 2.57
CA GLU A 218 10.11 2.30 2.23
C GLU A 218 10.20 1.68 0.83
N TRP A 219 10.32 0.33 0.75
CA TRP A 219 10.47 -0.34 -0.55
C TRP A 219 9.22 -0.21 -1.45
N TRP A 220 8.07 0.06 -0.89
CA TRP A 220 6.78 0.20 -1.61
C TRP A 220 6.50 1.59 -2.13
N HIS A 221 7.17 2.63 -1.61
CA HIS A 221 6.89 4.04 -1.88
C HIS A 221 7.73 4.59 -3.03
N PHE A 222 7.05 5.24 -3.98
CA PHE A 222 7.66 5.83 -5.16
C PHE A 222 7.16 7.25 -5.41
N ASP A 223 8.09 8.21 -5.46
CA ASP A 223 7.84 9.62 -5.77
C ASP A 223 7.99 9.86 -7.28
N TYR A 224 7.00 10.49 -7.91
CA TYR A 224 7.13 10.94 -9.29
C TYR A 224 8.00 12.20 -9.40
N LYS A 225 8.87 12.27 -10.41
CA LYS A 225 9.91 13.31 -10.60
C LYS A 225 9.42 14.75 -10.51
N ASP A 226 8.17 15.02 -10.90
CA ASP A 226 7.61 16.39 -10.97
C ASP A 226 6.85 16.80 -9.69
N TRP A 227 6.90 16.03 -8.61
CA TRP A 227 6.12 16.24 -7.39
C TRP A 227 6.21 17.65 -6.82
N SER A 228 7.38 18.30 -6.90
CA SER A 228 7.61 19.65 -6.37
C SER A 228 6.87 20.75 -7.15
N GLN A 229 6.32 20.43 -8.31
CA GLN A 229 5.57 21.37 -9.14
C GLN A 229 4.08 21.44 -8.77
N TYR A 230 3.61 20.60 -7.87
CA TYR A 230 2.21 20.52 -7.43
C TYR A 230 2.08 20.94 -5.96
N PRO A 231 0.97 21.61 -5.58
CA PRO A 231 0.77 22.06 -4.21
C PRO A 231 0.38 20.89 -3.29
N ILE A 232 0.49 21.12 -1.99
CA ILE A 232 -0.15 20.25 -0.99
C ILE A 232 -1.67 20.41 -1.08
N LEU A 233 -2.36 19.30 -1.36
CA LEU A 233 -3.80 19.24 -1.46
C LEU A 233 -4.42 18.63 -0.19
N ASN A 234 -5.61 19.14 0.15
CA ASN A 234 -6.44 18.60 1.24
C ASN A 234 -7.87 18.32 0.75
N LEU A 235 -7.98 17.84 -0.50
CA LEU A 235 -9.25 17.59 -1.16
C LEU A 235 -9.77 16.19 -0.81
N PRO A 236 -10.94 16.04 -0.16
CA PRO A 236 -11.56 14.74 0.06
C PRO A 236 -11.89 14.03 -1.27
N PHE A 237 -11.89 12.69 -1.28
CA PHE A 237 -12.07 11.89 -2.51
C PHE A 237 -13.41 12.13 -3.21
N ASP A 238 -14.48 12.44 -2.45
CA ASP A 238 -15.81 12.77 -2.99
C ASP A 238 -15.87 14.13 -3.70
N ARG A 239 -14.85 14.98 -3.49
CA ARG A 239 -14.70 16.30 -4.11
C ARG A 239 -13.79 16.29 -5.33
N ILE A 240 -13.11 15.17 -5.62
CA ILE A 240 -12.30 15.04 -6.84
C ILE A 240 -13.26 14.85 -8.02
N PRO A 241 -13.15 15.68 -9.09
CA PRO A 241 -13.97 15.53 -10.28
C PRO A 241 -13.87 14.12 -10.88
N LYS A 242 -14.97 13.67 -11.50
CA LYS A 242 -15.01 12.38 -12.22
C LYS A 242 -14.48 12.54 -13.64
#